data_ae919c02a1ab1a81f7e100ab2856d500
#
_entry.id   ae919c02a1ab1a81f7e100ab2856d500
#
_cell.length_a   1.000
_cell.length_b   1.000
_cell.length_c   1.000
_cell.angle_alpha   90.00
_cell.angle_beta   90.00
_cell.angle_gamma   90.00
#
_symmetry.space_group_name_H-M   'P 1'
#
loop_
_entity.id
_entity.type
_entity.pdbx_description
1 polymer ?
#
loop_
_entity_poly.entity_id
_entity_poly.type
_entity_poly.pdbx_seq_one_letter_code
_entity_poly.pdbx_strand_id
1 'polypeptide(L)'
;MGAPNRTDCATDNAALYTGPVPIITHVHGAHVDPHSDGYPEAWYLPAANNIPAGYSMKGSFFDDATGVNPGNLGYADFRYRNDNPATTLWYHDHALGMTRNNVYAGPAGFWLVRGGTFDGATSSAGA
;
A
#
# COMPACT_ATOMS: atom_id res chain seq x y z
N MET A 1 -6.38 12.20 6.70
CA MET A 1 -5.76 12.00 7.99
C MET A 1 -6.14 13.14 8.87
N GLY A 2 -6.69 12.85 10.03
CA GLY A 2 -7.08 13.84 11.00
C GLY A 2 -5.89 14.54 11.62
N ALA A 3 -6.13 15.30 12.66
CA ALA A 3 -5.10 15.99 13.42
C ALA A 3 -3.96 15.01 13.81
N PRO A 4 -2.71 15.47 13.85
CA PRO A 4 -1.53 14.62 14.03
C PRO A 4 -1.51 13.77 15.31
N ASN A 5 -2.38 14.02 16.25
CA ASN A 5 -2.45 13.31 17.51
C ASN A 5 -3.74 12.49 17.70
N ARG A 6 -4.48 12.21 16.64
CA ARG A 6 -5.68 11.39 16.76
C ARG A 6 -5.35 9.94 16.97
N THR A 7 -5.83 9.39 18.06
CA THR A 7 -5.72 7.97 18.39
C THR A 7 -7.03 7.21 18.13
N ASP A 8 -8.12 7.93 17.88
CA ASP A 8 -9.38 7.36 17.44
C ASP A 8 -10.04 8.22 16.36
N CYS A 9 -10.89 7.61 15.58
CA CYS A 9 -11.58 8.26 14.47
C CYS A 9 -12.96 8.81 14.85
N ALA A 10 -13.36 8.69 16.09
CA ALA A 10 -14.78 8.79 16.42
C ALA A 10 -15.26 10.19 16.83
N THR A 11 -14.40 11.10 17.23
CA THR A 11 -14.92 12.18 18.07
C THR A 11 -14.78 13.61 17.59
N ASP A 12 -13.89 13.93 16.64
CA ASP A 12 -13.56 15.35 16.54
C ASP A 12 -13.93 16.04 15.24
N ASN A 13 -14.25 15.32 14.21
CA ASN A 13 -14.68 15.95 12.97
C ASN A 13 -15.56 15.04 12.13
N ALA A 14 -16.84 15.30 12.12
CA ALA A 14 -17.80 14.62 11.25
C ALA A 14 -17.71 15.10 9.79
N ALA A 15 -16.90 16.10 9.49
CA ALA A 15 -16.72 16.56 8.12
C ALA A 15 -15.99 15.52 7.29
N LEU A 16 -16.40 15.40 6.04
CA LEU A 16 -15.73 14.55 5.07
C LEU A 16 -14.27 15.00 4.90
N TYR A 17 -13.37 14.05 4.83
CA TYR A 17 -12.00 14.33 4.44
C TYR A 17 -11.95 14.76 2.97
N THR A 18 -11.44 15.94 2.71
CA THR A 18 -11.34 16.53 1.37
C THR A 18 -9.89 16.79 0.93
N GLY A 19 -8.94 16.35 1.72
CA GLY A 19 -7.51 16.49 1.42
C GLY A 19 -7.00 15.45 0.41
N PRO A 20 -5.73 15.53 0.07
CA PRO A 20 -5.08 14.56 -0.79
C PRO A 20 -5.08 13.16 -0.15
N VAL A 21 -5.22 12.14 -0.98
CA VAL A 21 -5.35 10.75 -0.52
C VAL A 21 -3.98 10.12 -0.37
N PRO A 22 -3.55 9.78 0.86
CA PRO A 22 -2.33 9.03 1.08
C PRO A 22 -2.52 7.57 0.70
N ILE A 23 -1.45 6.95 0.22
CA ILE A 23 -1.44 5.53 -0.10
C ILE A 23 -0.17 4.86 0.42
N ILE A 24 -0.28 3.60 0.69
CA ILE A 24 0.82 2.64 0.80
C ILE A 24 0.27 1.27 0.41
N THR A 25 0.49 0.86 -0.81
CA THR A 25 -0.05 -0.40 -1.31
C THR A 25 0.82 -1.56 -0.89
N HIS A 26 0.22 -2.69 -0.53
CA HIS A 26 0.94 -3.92 -0.29
C HIS A 26 0.29 -5.11 -0.99
N VAL A 27 1.03 -6.18 -1.16
CA VAL A 27 0.51 -7.49 -1.58
C VAL A 27 0.29 -8.32 -0.34
N HIS A 28 -0.97 -8.47 0.03
CA HIS A 28 -1.38 -9.18 1.24
C HIS A 28 -1.08 -10.67 1.14
N GLY A 29 -0.29 -11.15 2.10
CA GLY A 29 0.16 -12.54 2.16
C GLY A 29 1.42 -12.85 1.34
N ALA A 30 2.03 -11.88 0.70
CA ALA A 30 3.28 -12.08 -0.01
C ALA A 30 4.45 -12.33 0.96
N HIS A 31 5.39 -13.16 0.54
CA HIS A 31 6.68 -13.27 1.20
C HIS A 31 7.59 -12.15 0.72
N VAL A 32 7.75 -11.13 1.56
CA VAL A 32 8.48 -9.91 1.24
C VAL A 32 9.40 -9.48 2.37
N ASP A 33 10.38 -8.66 2.05
CA ASP A 33 11.17 -7.97 3.05
C ASP A 33 10.34 -6.82 3.67
N PRO A 34 10.60 -6.45 4.94
CA PRO A 34 9.80 -5.46 5.65
C PRO A 34 9.60 -4.14 4.91
N HIS A 35 10.60 -3.66 4.19
CA HIS A 35 10.51 -2.40 3.44
C HIS A 35 9.55 -2.44 2.24
N SER A 36 9.09 -3.63 1.85
CA SER A 36 8.11 -3.81 0.77
C SER A 36 6.76 -4.32 1.26
N ASP A 37 6.53 -4.36 2.57
CA ASP A 37 5.32 -4.92 3.15
C ASP A 37 4.19 -3.89 3.34
N GLY A 38 4.42 -2.64 3.04
CA GLY A 38 3.37 -1.61 3.10
C GLY A 38 2.97 -1.24 4.51
N TYR A 39 3.91 -0.88 5.36
CA TYR A 39 3.59 -0.41 6.71
C TYR A 39 2.62 0.77 6.70
N PRO A 40 1.57 0.76 7.52
CA PRO A 40 0.56 1.82 7.54
C PRO A 40 1.11 3.22 7.73
N GLU A 41 2.15 3.37 8.54
CA GLU A 41 2.81 4.64 8.82
C GLU A 41 3.81 5.06 7.73
N ALA A 42 4.06 4.21 6.76
CA ALA A 42 4.93 4.50 5.62
C ALA A 42 4.17 5.05 4.41
N TRP A 43 2.95 5.55 4.62
CA TRP A 43 2.15 6.15 3.56
C TRP A 43 2.84 7.34 2.91
N TYR A 44 2.49 7.61 1.68
CA TYR A 44 2.92 8.79 0.94
C TYR A 44 1.77 9.39 0.12
N LEU A 45 1.91 10.64 -0.24
CA LEU A 45 1.05 11.27 -1.24
C LEU A 45 1.67 11.04 -2.61
N PRO A 46 0.95 10.46 -3.57
CA PRO A 46 1.45 10.31 -4.94
C PRO A 46 1.90 11.64 -5.52
N ALA A 47 2.90 11.62 -6.37
CA ALA A 47 3.42 12.81 -7.02
C ALA A 47 2.33 13.50 -7.85
N ALA A 48 1.76 14.54 -7.27
CA ALA A 48 0.69 15.33 -7.87
C ALA A 48 1.03 16.82 -7.77
N ASN A 49 0.66 17.56 -8.79
CA ASN A 49 1.00 18.99 -8.87
C ASN A 49 0.05 19.89 -8.06
N ASN A 50 -0.98 19.33 -7.47
CA ASN A 50 -2.06 20.06 -6.82
C ASN A 50 -2.17 19.78 -5.31
N ILE A 51 -1.10 19.34 -4.67
CA ILE A 51 -1.09 19.14 -3.22
C ILE A 51 -1.09 20.51 -2.53
N PRO A 52 -2.10 20.83 -1.71
CA PRO A 52 -2.13 22.08 -0.99
C PRO A 52 -0.97 22.22 -0.01
N ALA A 53 -0.52 23.45 0.21
CA ALA A 53 0.49 23.74 1.22
C ALA A 53 0.03 23.31 2.63
N GLY A 54 0.96 22.82 3.44
CA GLY A 54 0.69 22.43 4.83
C GLY A 54 0.33 20.97 5.04
N TYR A 55 0.17 20.18 3.96
CA TYR A 55 0.02 18.73 4.09
C TYR A 55 1.40 18.06 4.18
N SER A 56 1.49 17.06 5.08
CA SER A 56 2.64 16.15 5.05
C SER A 56 2.60 15.31 3.78
N MET A 57 3.74 15.15 3.12
CA MET A 57 3.85 14.37 1.89
C MET A 57 4.07 12.90 2.12
N LYS A 58 4.44 12.51 3.34
CA LYS A 58 4.73 11.14 3.72
C LYS A 58 4.47 10.91 5.21
N GLY A 59 4.28 9.67 5.58
CA GLY A 59 4.14 9.22 6.95
C GLY A 59 5.49 9.15 7.67
N SER A 60 5.44 8.99 8.98
CA SER A 60 6.61 9.03 9.85
C SER A 60 7.62 7.89 9.60
N PHE A 61 7.17 6.80 9.00
CA PHE A 61 8.00 5.61 8.77
C PHE A 61 8.35 5.39 7.29
N PHE A 62 8.03 6.35 6.44
CA PHE A 62 8.23 6.22 4.99
C PHE A 62 9.70 6.01 4.61
N ASP A 63 10.61 6.80 5.17
CA ASP A 63 12.03 6.71 4.83
C ASP A 63 12.68 5.41 5.27
N ASP A 64 12.18 4.83 6.35
CA ASP A 64 12.71 3.58 6.91
C ASP A 64 12.16 2.34 6.21
N ALA A 65 10.93 2.42 5.68
CA ALA A 65 10.17 1.23 5.29
C ALA A 65 9.93 1.09 3.78
N THR A 66 10.37 2.00 2.95
CA THR A 66 10.04 1.94 1.52
C THR A 66 11.22 1.69 0.59
N GLY A 67 12.43 1.61 1.12
CA GLY A 67 13.63 1.46 0.31
C GLY A 67 13.90 2.63 -0.66
N VAL A 68 13.10 3.67 -0.60
CA VAL A 68 13.28 4.90 -1.39
C VAL A 68 14.31 5.78 -0.71
N ASN A 69 15.17 6.41 -1.48
CA ASN A 69 16.14 7.34 -0.91
C ASN A 69 15.45 8.48 -0.14
N PRO A 70 15.93 8.81 1.06
CA PRO A 70 15.40 9.94 1.82
C PRO A 70 15.36 11.20 0.96
N GLY A 71 14.24 11.90 0.99
CA GLY A 71 14.02 13.12 0.21
C GLY A 71 13.30 12.91 -1.12
N ASN A 72 13.19 11.71 -1.63
CA ASN A 72 12.28 11.42 -2.73
C ASN A 72 10.84 11.41 -2.24
N LEU A 73 9.97 12.05 -2.98
CA LEU A 73 8.55 12.19 -2.62
C LEU A 73 7.67 11.72 -3.77
N GLY A 74 6.49 11.21 -3.42
CA GLY A 74 5.45 10.93 -4.38
C GLY A 74 5.48 9.54 -5.02
N TYR A 75 6.39 8.67 -4.63
CA TYR A 75 6.42 7.27 -5.05
C TYR A 75 7.07 6.39 -3.99
N ALA A 76 6.88 5.09 -4.08
CA ALA A 76 7.56 4.07 -3.29
C ALA A 76 7.97 2.90 -4.18
N ASP A 77 9.10 2.28 -3.87
CA ASP A 77 9.59 1.09 -4.55
C ASP A 77 9.32 -0.15 -3.69
N PHE A 78 8.69 -1.15 -4.28
CA PHE A 78 8.42 -2.43 -3.65
C PHE A 78 9.07 -3.56 -4.44
N ARG A 79 9.60 -4.55 -3.73
CA ARG A 79 10.24 -5.72 -4.32
C ARG A 79 9.56 -6.99 -3.82
N TYR A 80 8.95 -7.71 -4.74
CA TYR A 80 8.28 -8.96 -4.46
C TYR A 80 9.08 -10.11 -5.07
N ARG A 81 9.46 -11.06 -4.24
CA ARG A 81 10.27 -12.22 -4.67
C ARG A 81 9.49 -13.19 -5.53
N ASN A 82 8.17 -13.20 -5.40
CA ASN A 82 7.25 -14.15 -6.03
C ASN A 82 7.62 -15.63 -5.76
N ASP A 83 8.14 -15.90 -4.59
CA ASP A 83 8.54 -17.23 -4.13
C ASP A 83 7.48 -17.92 -3.26
N ASN A 84 6.30 -17.32 -3.14
CA ASN A 84 5.14 -17.99 -2.56
C ASN A 84 4.80 -19.23 -3.40
N PRO A 85 4.29 -20.31 -2.76
CA PRO A 85 3.61 -21.36 -3.51
C PRO A 85 2.50 -20.79 -4.39
N ALA A 86 2.13 -21.51 -5.45
CA ALA A 86 1.00 -21.11 -6.29
C ALA A 86 -0.25 -20.85 -5.45
N THR A 87 -0.73 -19.63 -5.52
CA THR A 87 -1.82 -19.15 -4.67
C THR A 87 -2.43 -17.87 -5.24
N THR A 88 -3.60 -17.54 -4.74
CA THR A 88 -4.23 -16.24 -4.97
C THR A 88 -3.98 -15.34 -3.78
N LEU A 89 -3.18 -14.32 -3.97
CA LEU A 89 -3.00 -13.20 -3.06
C LEU A 89 -3.84 -12.03 -3.57
N TRP A 90 -3.78 -10.91 -2.89
CA TRP A 90 -4.40 -9.68 -3.35
C TRP A 90 -3.57 -8.46 -2.93
N TYR A 91 -3.65 -7.40 -3.69
CA TYR A 91 -3.05 -6.12 -3.33
C TYR A 91 -4.14 -5.13 -2.95
N HIS A 92 -3.82 -4.28 -2.01
CA HIS A 92 -4.69 -3.19 -1.57
C HIS A 92 -3.90 -2.12 -0.85
N ASP A 93 -4.53 -0.97 -0.64
CA ASP A 93 -3.95 0.07 0.19
C ASP A 93 -3.91 -0.31 1.66
N HIS A 94 -2.88 0.12 2.37
CA HIS A 94 -2.71 -0.11 3.79
C HIS A 94 -2.47 1.18 4.60
N ALA A 95 -2.72 2.36 4.03
CA ALA A 95 -2.45 3.65 4.67
C ALA A 95 -3.23 3.81 5.98
N LEU A 96 -2.53 4.22 7.03
CA LEU A 96 -3.07 4.39 8.37
C LEU A 96 -4.33 5.28 8.36
N GLY A 97 -5.43 4.74 8.84
CA GLY A 97 -6.73 5.41 8.91
C GLY A 97 -7.45 5.59 7.57
N MET A 98 -6.87 5.17 6.44
CA MET A 98 -7.46 5.31 5.11
C MET A 98 -7.72 3.99 4.40
N THR A 99 -7.16 2.88 4.85
CA THR A 99 -7.24 1.57 4.19
C THR A 99 -8.65 1.22 3.73
N ARG A 100 -9.63 1.29 4.63
CA ARG A 100 -11.02 0.96 4.30
C ARG A 100 -11.57 1.82 3.16
N ASN A 101 -11.34 3.11 3.22
CA ASN A 101 -11.87 4.06 2.25
C ASN A 101 -11.18 3.87 0.89
N ASN A 102 -9.86 3.69 0.91
CA ASN A 102 -9.08 3.50 -0.30
C ASN A 102 -9.44 2.17 -0.98
N VAL A 103 -9.60 1.09 -0.24
CA VAL A 103 -10.04 -0.20 -0.78
C VAL A 103 -11.46 -0.10 -1.34
N TYR A 104 -12.36 0.55 -0.62
CA TYR A 104 -13.74 0.76 -1.10
C TYR A 104 -13.80 1.61 -2.37
N ALA A 105 -12.88 2.54 -2.55
CA ALA A 105 -12.79 3.37 -3.76
C ALA A 105 -12.32 2.60 -5.01
N GLY A 106 -11.79 1.38 -4.84
CA GLY A 106 -11.53 0.47 -5.95
C GLY A 106 -10.10 -0.03 -6.16
N PRO A 107 -9.03 0.64 -5.69
CA PRO A 107 -7.66 0.17 -5.94
C PRO A 107 -7.30 -1.07 -5.10
N ALA A 108 -7.88 -2.19 -5.47
CA ALA A 108 -7.57 -3.51 -4.92
C ALA A 108 -7.77 -4.56 -6.03
N GLY A 109 -7.01 -5.63 -5.99
CA GLY A 109 -7.13 -6.67 -6.99
C GLY A 109 -6.34 -7.92 -6.64
N PHE A 110 -6.56 -8.96 -7.43
CA PHE A 110 -5.87 -10.22 -7.24
C PHE A 110 -4.41 -10.14 -7.71
N TRP A 111 -3.57 -10.84 -6.96
CA TRP A 111 -2.20 -11.12 -7.32
C TRP A 111 -2.02 -12.63 -7.40
N LEU A 112 -1.97 -13.15 -8.62
CA LEU A 112 -1.92 -14.58 -8.86
C LEU A 112 -0.47 -15.04 -8.95
N VAL A 113 -0.03 -15.86 -8.00
CA VAL A 113 1.25 -16.58 -8.08
C VAL A 113 0.96 -17.94 -8.71
N ARG A 114 1.61 -18.20 -9.82
CA ARG A 114 1.44 -19.44 -10.59
C ARG A 114 2.75 -20.19 -10.67
N GLY A 115 2.64 -21.50 -10.87
CA GLY A 115 3.77 -22.40 -10.99
C GLY A 115 3.77 -23.49 -9.91
N GLY A 116 4.60 -24.50 -10.09
CA GLY A 116 4.66 -25.64 -9.18
C GLY A 116 3.53 -26.64 -9.36
N THR A 117 3.47 -27.63 -8.47
CA THR A 117 2.59 -28.79 -8.58
C THR A 117 1.10 -28.52 -8.36
N PHE A 118 0.76 -27.39 -7.76
CA PHE A 118 -0.62 -27.13 -7.28
C PHE A 118 -1.36 -26.02 -8.02
N ASP A 119 -0.78 -25.42 -9.02
CA ASP A 119 -1.41 -24.25 -9.67
C ASP A 119 -2.41 -24.60 -10.78
N GLY A 120 -2.66 -25.90 -11.00
CA GLY A 120 -3.52 -26.35 -12.07
C GLY A 120 -2.98 -26.04 -13.48
N ALA A 121 -1.89 -25.35 -13.57
CA ALA A 121 -1.18 -25.09 -14.81
C ALA A 121 -0.21 -26.22 -15.12
N THR A 122 -0.40 -27.38 -14.47
CA THR A 122 0.40 -28.53 -14.78
C THR A 122 0.37 -28.74 -16.27
N SER A 123 1.42 -28.23 -16.82
CA SER A 123 2.07 -28.97 -17.85
C SER A 123 1.14 -29.50 -18.92
N SER A 124 0.44 -28.68 -19.49
CA SER A 124 0.59 -28.73 -20.89
C SER A 124 1.98 -28.10 -21.23
N ALA A 125 3.03 -28.70 -20.70
CA ALA A 125 4.32 -28.62 -21.33
C ALA A 125 4.08 -29.16 -22.73
N GLY A 126 3.77 -28.28 -23.64
CA GLY A 126 3.42 -28.65 -25.00
C GLY A 126 2.10 -28.06 -25.50
N ALA A 127 1.48 -27.14 -24.80
CA ALA A 127 0.48 -26.29 -25.41
C ALA A 127 1.03 -24.89 -25.65
#